data_dad5daf235558d9ae80e394cd7fc4f53
#
_entry.id   dad5daf235558d9ae80e394cd7fc4f53
#
_cell.length_a   1.000
_cell.length_b   1.000
_cell.length_c   1.000
_cell.angle_alpha   90.00
_cell.angle_beta   90.00
_cell.angle_gamma   90.00
#
_symmetry.space_group_name_H-M   'P 1'
#
loop_
_entity.id
_entity.type
_entity.pdbx_description
1 polymer ?
#
loop_
_entity_poly.entity_id
_entity_poly.type
_entity_poly.pdbx_seq_one_letter_code
_entity_poly.pdbx_strand_id
1 'polypeptide(L)'
;SVQDPRERPPTAQQAADQAHARFNVPQSDFLSWIRLWRYWQEQQAGRKQRGESHRALANRIGREFLSIRKLREWADVIGQLTELVRGLNWQINTDEAAPDVIHRALLTGLLGNVAHRLPEGPGWQGTHQQKFVLHPSSILNRRQPKTEGGKPAAPQNAKGARWLMAAELVDTGRLQARTAAAIRP
;
A
#
# COMPACT_ATOMS: atom_id res chain seq x y z
N SER A 1 -8.39 12.92 -2.24
CA SER A 1 -7.65 11.69 -1.90
C SER A 1 -6.25 11.76 -2.49
N VAL A 2 -5.26 11.34 -1.73
CA VAL A 2 -3.86 11.33 -2.17
C VAL A 2 -3.66 10.22 -3.20
N GLN A 3 -3.05 10.54 -4.34
CA GLN A 3 -2.82 9.59 -5.42
C GLN A 3 -1.60 8.70 -5.15
N ASP A 4 -1.62 7.45 -5.65
CA ASP A 4 -0.45 6.56 -5.62
C ASP A 4 0.72 7.19 -6.40
N PRO A 5 1.88 7.40 -5.76
CA PRO A 5 3.04 7.98 -6.44
C PRO A 5 3.79 6.97 -7.34
N ARG A 6 3.48 5.69 -7.25
CA ARG A 6 4.08 4.66 -8.12
C ARG A 6 3.46 4.75 -9.51
N GLU A 7 4.28 5.01 -10.51
CA GLU A 7 3.86 5.12 -11.90
C GLU A 7 4.19 3.82 -12.64
N ARG A 8 3.29 3.38 -13.51
CA ARG A 8 3.46 2.18 -14.35
C ARG A 8 3.21 2.53 -15.82
N PRO A 9 4.17 3.18 -16.49
CA PRO A 9 4.02 3.52 -17.90
C PRO A 9 3.77 2.24 -18.73
N PRO A 10 2.87 2.28 -19.72
CA PRO A 10 2.56 1.10 -20.54
C PRO A 10 3.78 0.47 -21.19
N THR A 11 4.77 1.28 -21.56
CA THR A 11 6.02 0.87 -22.21
C THR A 11 7.07 0.30 -21.26
N ALA A 12 6.89 0.44 -19.93
CA ALA A 12 7.90 0.06 -18.93
C ALA A 12 7.29 -0.63 -17.67
N GLN A 13 6.16 -1.29 -17.83
CA GLN A 13 5.42 -1.88 -16.69
C GLN A 13 6.27 -2.87 -15.89
N GLN A 14 7.02 -3.75 -16.58
CA GLN A 14 7.85 -4.74 -15.91
C GLN A 14 8.99 -4.09 -15.11
N ALA A 15 9.67 -3.10 -15.69
CA ALA A 15 10.74 -2.37 -15.01
C ALA A 15 10.20 -1.59 -13.79
N ALA A 16 9.03 -0.95 -13.92
CA ALA A 16 8.35 -0.27 -12.83
C ALA A 16 7.97 -1.25 -11.70
N ASP A 17 7.41 -2.41 -12.04
CA ASP A 17 7.06 -3.44 -11.05
C ASP A 17 8.28 -3.97 -10.31
N GLN A 18 9.41 -4.17 -10.99
CA GLN A 18 10.68 -4.55 -10.36
C GLN A 18 11.20 -3.46 -9.41
N ALA A 19 11.20 -2.20 -9.85
CA ALA A 19 11.62 -1.07 -9.02
C ALA A 19 10.76 -0.91 -7.76
N HIS A 20 9.45 -1.13 -7.88
CA HIS A 20 8.50 -1.00 -6.77
C HIS A 20 8.45 -2.24 -5.85
N ALA A 21 8.98 -3.40 -6.28
CA ALA A 21 8.94 -4.63 -5.50
C ALA A 21 9.58 -4.48 -4.11
N ARG A 22 10.60 -3.64 -3.96
CA ARG A 22 11.26 -3.35 -2.69
C ARG A 22 10.36 -2.73 -1.63
N PHE A 23 9.27 -2.08 -2.04
CA PHE A 23 8.29 -1.50 -1.13
C PHE A 23 7.22 -2.49 -0.69
N ASN A 24 7.14 -3.65 -1.30
CA ASN A 24 6.12 -4.62 -0.99
C ASN A 24 6.35 -5.23 0.39
N VAL A 25 5.31 -5.21 1.21
CA VAL A 25 5.26 -5.93 2.49
C VAL A 25 4.23 -7.05 2.33
N PRO A 26 4.62 -8.32 2.49
CA PRO A 26 3.69 -9.43 2.37
C PRO A 26 2.45 -9.21 3.23
N GLN A 27 1.29 -9.55 2.68
CA GLN A 27 -0.01 -9.50 3.35
C GLN A 27 -0.54 -8.11 3.73
N SER A 28 0.15 -7.00 3.37
CA SER A 28 -0.35 -5.66 3.70
C SER A 28 0.05 -4.58 2.71
N ASP A 29 -0.93 -4.03 2.01
CA ASP A 29 -0.74 -2.83 1.21
C ASP A 29 -0.46 -1.60 2.10
N PHE A 30 -1.08 -1.52 3.29
CA PHE A 30 -0.86 -0.40 4.23
C PHE A 30 0.60 -0.30 4.68
N LEU A 31 1.20 -1.42 5.06
CA LEU A 31 2.61 -1.45 5.45
C LEU A 31 3.55 -1.14 4.26
N SER A 32 3.13 -1.48 3.05
CA SER A 32 3.87 -1.13 1.83
C SER A 32 3.87 0.37 1.59
N TRP A 33 2.78 1.06 1.92
CA TRP A 33 2.70 2.52 1.90
C TRP A 33 3.64 3.15 2.94
N ILE A 34 3.71 2.62 4.15
CA ILE A 34 4.63 3.08 5.19
C ILE A 34 6.07 2.91 4.74
N ARG A 35 6.43 1.77 4.14
CA ARG A 35 7.78 1.53 3.61
C ARG A 35 8.15 2.51 2.49
N LEU A 36 7.22 2.82 1.59
CA LEU A 36 7.42 3.84 0.56
C LEU A 36 7.59 5.25 1.16
N TRP A 37 6.81 5.58 2.19
CA TRP A 37 6.93 6.85 2.89
C TRP A 37 8.30 7.01 3.57
N ARG A 38 8.80 6.00 4.25
CA ARG A 38 10.15 6.01 4.85
C ARG A 38 11.22 6.22 3.81
N TYR A 39 11.14 5.47 2.72
CA TYR A 39 12.03 5.67 1.60
C TYR A 39 12.04 7.14 1.15
N TRP A 40 10.88 7.77 1.01
CA TRP A 40 10.81 9.19 0.65
C TRP A 40 11.49 10.09 1.68
N GLN A 41 11.26 9.87 2.97
CA GLN A 41 11.91 10.63 4.05
C GLN A 41 13.44 10.49 3.99
N GLU A 42 13.96 9.27 3.78
CA GLU A 42 15.39 9.01 3.60
C GLU A 42 15.97 9.73 2.39
N GLN A 43 15.24 9.74 1.25
CA GLN A 43 15.67 10.46 0.06
C GLN A 43 15.75 11.97 0.30
N GLN A 44 14.81 12.53 1.04
CA GLN A 44 14.81 13.94 1.41
C GLN A 44 15.96 14.30 2.37
N ALA A 45 16.18 13.48 3.39
CA ALA A 45 17.29 13.67 4.33
C ALA A 45 18.65 13.54 3.61
N GLY A 46 18.84 12.50 2.82
CA GLY A 46 20.04 12.28 2.06
C GLY A 46 20.32 13.37 1.01
N ARG A 47 19.26 13.98 0.42
CA ARG A 47 19.40 15.14 -0.46
C ARG A 47 20.08 16.31 0.25
N LYS A 48 19.60 16.63 1.46
CA LYS A 48 20.18 17.73 2.28
C LYS A 48 21.64 17.48 2.59
N GLN A 49 21.97 16.25 3.01
CA GLN A 49 23.36 15.88 3.36
C GLN A 49 24.32 15.96 2.16
N ARG A 50 23.85 15.58 0.95
CA ARG A 50 24.67 15.62 -0.28
C ARG A 50 24.69 16.98 -0.97
N GLY A 51 23.95 17.98 -0.47
CA GLY A 51 23.78 19.25 -1.17
C GLY A 51 23.10 19.12 -2.54
N GLU A 52 22.34 18.05 -2.75
CA GLU A 52 21.68 17.71 -4.02
C GLU A 52 20.53 18.69 -4.33
N SER A 53 20.47 19.16 -5.56
CA SER A 53 19.38 20.04 -5.99
C SER A 53 18.03 19.31 -6.04
N HIS A 54 16.92 20.06 -5.94
CA HIS A 54 15.58 19.50 -6.10
C HIS A 54 15.36 18.83 -7.46
N ARG A 55 15.99 19.34 -8.51
CA ARG A 55 15.91 18.77 -9.86
C ARG A 55 16.64 17.43 -9.95
N ALA A 56 17.81 17.32 -9.33
CA ALA A 56 18.57 16.06 -9.30
C ALA A 56 17.81 14.98 -8.53
N LEU A 57 17.22 15.31 -7.36
CA LEU A 57 16.33 14.42 -6.65
C LEU A 57 15.13 13.98 -7.51
N ALA A 58 14.47 14.92 -8.19
CA ALA A 58 13.33 14.61 -9.05
C ALA A 58 13.70 13.63 -10.17
N ASN A 59 14.84 13.84 -10.80
CA ASN A 59 15.33 12.95 -11.87
C ASN A 59 15.64 11.54 -11.31
N ARG A 60 16.24 11.45 -10.13
CA ARG A 60 16.57 10.16 -9.51
C ARG A 60 15.31 9.38 -9.11
N ILE A 61 14.35 10.03 -8.47
CA ILE A 61 13.05 9.46 -8.10
C ILE A 61 12.27 9.04 -9.36
N GLY A 62 12.30 9.86 -10.43
CA GLY A 62 11.62 9.52 -11.70
C GLY A 62 12.20 8.28 -12.39
N ARG A 63 13.52 8.04 -12.29
CA ARG A 63 14.14 6.80 -12.82
C ARG A 63 13.65 5.53 -12.11
N GLU A 64 13.12 5.67 -10.92
CA GLU A 64 12.52 4.59 -10.14
C GLU A 64 10.99 4.49 -10.32
N PHE A 65 10.47 5.17 -11.35
CA PHE A 65 9.04 5.22 -11.66
C PHE A 65 8.19 5.76 -10.50
N LEU A 66 8.72 6.74 -9.75
CA LEU A 66 8.00 7.43 -8.69
C LEU A 66 7.76 8.88 -9.07
N SER A 67 6.53 9.36 -8.82
CA SER A 67 6.14 10.75 -9.05
C SER A 67 6.53 11.63 -7.87
N ILE A 68 7.51 12.50 -8.07
CA ILE A 68 7.93 13.45 -7.02
C ILE A 68 6.80 14.43 -6.66
N ARG A 69 5.95 14.78 -7.60
CA ARG A 69 4.79 15.65 -7.35
C ARG A 69 3.85 14.99 -6.34
N LYS A 70 3.44 13.75 -6.59
CA LYS A 70 2.55 13.00 -5.70
C LYS A 70 3.19 12.73 -4.34
N LEU A 71 4.50 12.48 -4.26
CA LEU A 71 5.23 12.32 -3.00
C LEU A 71 5.26 13.63 -2.19
N ARG A 72 5.33 14.79 -2.84
CA ARG A 72 5.22 16.09 -2.18
C ARG A 72 3.80 16.33 -1.67
N GLU A 73 2.79 16.04 -2.49
CA GLU A 73 1.38 16.11 -2.07
C GLU A 73 1.13 15.24 -0.80
N TRP A 74 1.75 14.06 -0.74
CA TRP A 74 1.71 13.24 0.47
C TRP A 74 2.34 13.94 1.67
N ALA A 75 3.53 14.51 1.48
CA ALA A 75 4.24 15.20 2.54
C ALA A 75 3.42 16.37 3.09
N ASP A 76 2.77 17.12 2.21
CA ASP A 76 1.92 18.25 2.58
C ASP A 76 0.70 17.78 3.40
N VAL A 77 0.02 16.71 2.96
CA VAL A 77 -1.12 16.14 3.70
C VAL A 77 -0.69 15.60 5.06
N ILE A 78 0.43 14.87 5.13
CA ILE A 78 0.95 14.36 6.40
C ILE A 78 1.33 15.51 7.33
N GLY A 79 1.92 16.58 6.80
CA GLY A 79 2.21 17.79 7.56
C GLY A 79 0.95 18.40 8.18
N GLN A 80 -0.10 18.60 7.38
CA GLN A 80 -1.39 19.12 7.84
C GLN A 80 -2.03 18.22 8.92
N LEU A 81 -2.04 16.91 8.72
CA LEU A 81 -2.56 15.97 9.71
C LEU A 81 -1.75 15.99 11.01
N THR A 82 -0.42 16.12 10.91
CA THR A 82 0.47 16.24 12.06
C THR A 82 0.16 17.49 12.88
N GLU A 83 -0.06 18.64 12.23
CA GLU A 83 -0.45 19.88 12.91
C GLU A 83 -1.82 19.76 13.59
N LEU A 84 -2.80 19.11 12.95
CA LEU A 84 -4.10 18.83 13.56
C LEU A 84 -3.96 17.98 14.83
N VAL A 85 -3.18 16.90 14.78
CA VAL A 85 -2.96 16.00 15.92
C VAL A 85 -2.28 16.74 17.08
N ARG A 86 -1.31 17.60 16.79
CA ARG A 86 -0.65 18.47 17.79
C ARG A 86 -1.64 19.48 18.39
N GLY A 87 -2.50 20.08 17.56
CA GLY A 87 -3.53 20.99 18.03
C GLY A 87 -4.55 20.36 18.97
N LEU A 88 -4.75 19.04 18.85
CA LEU A 88 -5.56 18.24 19.77
C LEU A 88 -4.80 17.80 21.03
N ASN A 89 -3.56 18.20 21.21
CA ASN A 89 -2.65 17.77 22.27
C ASN A 89 -2.46 16.22 22.33
N TRP A 90 -2.60 15.54 21.20
CA TRP A 90 -2.31 14.12 21.12
C TRP A 90 -0.82 13.88 20.91
N GLN A 91 -0.31 12.87 21.59
CA GLN A 91 1.08 12.47 21.44
C GLN A 91 1.25 11.67 20.12
N ILE A 92 2.29 12.02 19.39
CA ILE A 92 2.71 11.29 18.19
C ILE A 92 3.82 10.34 18.60
N ASN A 93 3.70 9.08 18.19
CA ASN A 93 4.75 8.09 18.44
C ASN A 93 6.08 8.51 17.82
N THR A 94 7.16 8.40 18.60
CA THR A 94 8.53 8.56 18.12
C THR A 94 9.07 7.27 17.53
N ASP A 95 8.64 6.15 18.10
CA ASP A 95 9.07 4.82 17.69
C ASP A 95 8.07 4.17 16.73
N GLU A 96 8.58 3.26 15.93
CA GLU A 96 7.77 2.52 14.99
C GLU A 96 6.83 1.55 15.70
N ALA A 97 5.54 1.69 15.43
CA ALA A 97 4.56 0.73 15.93
C ALA A 97 4.66 -0.62 15.21
N ALA A 98 4.43 -1.70 15.95
CA ALA A 98 4.40 -3.04 15.36
C ALA A 98 3.26 -3.17 14.33
N PRO A 99 3.44 -4.01 13.29
CA PRO A 99 2.47 -4.16 12.19
C PRO A 99 1.04 -4.47 12.64
N ASP A 100 0.86 -5.30 13.66
CA ASP A 100 -0.44 -5.67 14.20
C ASP A 100 -1.11 -4.51 14.96
N VAL A 101 -0.33 -3.65 15.62
CA VAL A 101 -0.82 -2.43 16.27
C VAL A 101 -1.33 -1.45 15.23
N ILE A 102 -0.58 -1.26 14.12
CA ILE A 102 -1.00 -0.42 12.99
C ILE A 102 -2.31 -0.95 12.40
N HIS A 103 -2.39 -2.25 12.13
CA HIS A 103 -3.60 -2.85 11.57
C HIS A 103 -4.81 -2.73 12.51
N ARG A 104 -4.63 -2.90 13.82
CA ARG A 104 -5.71 -2.70 14.82
C ARG A 104 -6.18 -1.24 14.86
N ALA A 105 -5.26 -0.29 14.83
CA ALA A 105 -5.62 1.13 14.78
C ALA A 105 -6.42 1.48 13.51
N LEU A 106 -5.98 0.99 12.34
CA LEU A 106 -6.70 1.19 11.09
C LEU A 106 -8.07 0.52 11.08
N LEU A 107 -8.17 -0.67 11.68
CA LEU A 107 -9.41 -1.44 11.73
C LEU A 107 -10.54 -0.69 12.43
N THR A 108 -10.24 0.14 13.44
CA THR A 108 -11.26 0.95 14.14
C THR A 108 -12.03 1.88 13.20
N GLY A 109 -11.37 2.39 12.16
CA GLY A 109 -11.99 3.23 11.13
C GLY A 109 -12.49 2.47 9.90
N LEU A 110 -12.19 1.17 9.79
CA LEU A 110 -12.46 0.36 8.59
C LEU A 110 -13.38 -0.84 8.87
N LEU A 111 -14.11 -0.84 9.96
CA LEU A 111 -15.00 -1.96 10.35
C LEU A 111 -16.03 -2.32 9.28
N GLY A 112 -16.51 -1.33 8.52
CA GLY A 112 -17.43 -1.56 7.40
C GLY A 112 -16.79 -2.28 6.19
N ASN A 113 -15.46 -2.29 6.11
CA ASN A 113 -14.69 -2.84 4.99
C ASN A 113 -13.92 -4.12 5.39
N VAL A 114 -14.42 -4.83 6.39
CA VAL A 114 -13.90 -6.15 6.78
C VAL A 114 -14.62 -7.22 5.97
N ALA A 115 -13.87 -8.23 5.55
CA ALA A 115 -14.41 -9.34 4.78
C ALA A 115 -13.78 -10.67 5.16
N HIS A 116 -14.53 -11.75 4.99
CA HIS A 116 -14.02 -13.11 5.09
C HIS A 116 -13.86 -13.73 3.70
N ARG A 117 -12.98 -14.70 3.61
CA ARG A 117 -12.73 -15.41 2.36
C ARG A 117 -13.92 -16.31 2.01
N LEU A 118 -14.34 -16.27 0.76
CA LEU A 118 -15.35 -17.21 0.27
C LEU A 118 -14.80 -18.65 0.29
N PRO A 119 -15.62 -19.65 0.63
CA PRO A 119 -15.21 -21.06 0.59
C PRO A 119 -14.77 -21.49 -0.80
N GLU A 120 -15.46 -20.98 -1.82
CA GLU A 120 -15.21 -21.27 -3.22
C GLU A 120 -14.76 -20.04 -3.99
N GLY A 121 -13.70 -20.19 -4.80
CA GLY A 121 -13.17 -19.16 -5.68
C GLY A 121 -12.25 -18.12 -5.00
N PRO A 122 -11.80 -17.11 -5.75
CA PRO A 122 -10.82 -16.12 -5.30
C PRO A 122 -11.46 -14.90 -4.61
N GLY A 123 -12.75 -14.95 -4.27
CA GLY A 123 -13.51 -13.82 -3.77
C GLY A 123 -13.51 -13.67 -2.25
N TRP A 124 -14.01 -12.53 -1.83
CA TRP A 124 -14.21 -12.14 -0.44
C TRP A 124 -15.66 -11.70 -0.24
N GLN A 125 -16.20 -11.93 0.94
CA GLN A 125 -17.52 -11.49 1.33
C GLN A 125 -17.40 -10.53 2.51
N GLY A 126 -17.79 -9.29 2.27
CA GLY A 126 -17.82 -8.23 3.26
C GLY A 126 -19.16 -8.10 3.97
N THR A 127 -19.36 -6.97 4.62
CA THR A 127 -20.61 -6.56 5.24
C THR A 127 -21.74 -6.53 4.21
N HIS A 128 -22.98 -6.70 4.65
CA HIS A 128 -24.18 -6.74 3.77
C HIS A 128 -24.09 -7.78 2.63
N GLN A 129 -23.35 -8.87 2.84
CA GLN A 129 -23.17 -9.96 1.87
C GLN A 129 -22.53 -9.51 0.52
N GLN A 130 -21.89 -8.34 0.48
CA GLN A 130 -21.20 -7.84 -0.69
C GLN A 130 -20.03 -8.74 -1.06
N LYS A 131 -20.02 -9.22 -2.29
CA LYS A 131 -18.92 -10.04 -2.82
C LYS A 131 -18.00 -9.17 -3.67
N PHE A 132 -16.70 -9.26 -3.42
CA PHE A 132 -15.69 -8.53 -4.15
C PHE A 132 -14.39 -9.33 -4.34
N VAL A 133 -13.51 -8.81 -5.16
CA VAL A 133 -12.16 -9.35 -5.36
C VAL A 133 -11.11 -8.31 -4.98
N LEU A 134 -9.87 -8.73 -4.85
CA LEU A 134 -8.77 -7.80 -4.67
C LEU A 134 -8.47 -7.05 -5.97
N HIS A 135 -8.23 -5.75 -5.87
CA HIS A 135 -7.78 -4.94 -7.01
C HIS A 135 -6.43 -5.47 -7.53
N PRO A 136 -6.17 -5.44 -8.85
CA PRO A 136 -4.93 -5.94 -9.45
C PRO A 136 -3.65 -5.29 -8.89
N SER A 137 -3.71 -4.06 -8.39
CA SER A 137 -2.57 -3.36 -7.79
C SER A 137 -2.25 -3.82 -6.37
N SER A 138 -3.15 -4.53 -5.69
CA SER A 138 -2.90 -5.02 -4.33
C SER A 138 -1.80 -6.07 -4.32
N ILE A 139 -0.91 -6.00 -3.34
CA ILE A 139 0.14 -6.99 -3.11
C ILE A 139 -0.46 -8.36 -2.81
N LEU A 140 -1.62 -8.40 -2.14
CA LEU A 140 -2.30 -9.65 -1.83
C LEU A 140 -2.81 -10.39 -3.08
N ASN A 141 -2.99 -9.66 -4.20
CA ASN A 141 -3.41 -10.24 -5.48
C ASN A 141 -2.22 -10.63 -6.38
N ARG A 142 -0.99 -10.20 -6.06
CA ARG A 142 0.17 -10.50 -6.89
C ARG A 142 0.48 -11.98 -6.86
N ARG A 143 0.56 -12.59 -8.05
CA ARG A 143 1.13 -13.91 -8.24
C ARG A 143 2.64 -13.81 -8.02
N GLN A 144 3.21 -14.68 -7.20
CA GLN A 144 4.66 -14.82 -7.19
C GLN A 144 5.14 -15.27 -8.58
N PRO A 145 6.34 -14.81 -9.03
CA PRO A 145 6.94 -15.31 -10.26
C PRO A 145 6.99 -16.85 -10.18
N LYS A 146 6.66 -17.49 -11.30
CA LYS A 146 6.73 -18.95 -11.43
C LYS A 146 8.16 -19.41 -11.10
N THR A 147 8.32 -20.25 -10.11
CA THR A 147 9.50 -21.12 -10.04
C THR A 147 9.45 -22.03 -11.26
N GLU A 148 10.59 -22.18 -11.95
CA GLU A 148 10.71 -23.06 -13.10
C GLU A 148 10.13 -24.45 -12.79
N GLY A 149 9.15 -24.87 -13.60
CA GLY A 149 8.65 -26.26 -13.58
C GLY A 149 7.20 -26.48 -13.13
N GLY A 150 6.33 -25.47 -12.95
CA GLY A 150 5.04 -25.79 -12.37
C GLY A 150 3.85 -24.89 -12.71
N LYS A 151 2.72 -25.42 -12.38
CA LYS A 151 1.38 -24.84 -12.42
C LYS A 151 1.32 -23.43 -11.84
N PRO A 152 0.44 -22.52 -12.33
CA PRO A 152 0.31 -21.19 -11.76
C PRO A 152 -0.02 -21.29 -10.28
N ALA A 153 0.96 -20.90 -9.42
CA ALA A 153 0.73 -20.84 -7.99
C ALA A 153 -0.40 -19.84 -7.70
N ALA A 154 -1.40 -20.27 -6.95
CA ALA A 154 -2.41 -19.37 -6.41
C ALA A 154 -1.69 -18.24 -5.64
N PRO A 155 -2.25 -17.00 -5.59
CA PRO A 155 -1.61 -15.87 -4.92
C PRO A 155 -1.28 -16.23 -3.47
N GLN A 156 -0.02 -16.51 -3.20
CA GLN A 156 0.43 -17.05 -1.90
C GLN A 156 0.29 -16.02 -0.78
N ASN A 157 0.26 -14.73 -1.11
CA ASN A 157 0.13 -13.66 -0.11
C ASN A 157 -1.25 -13.62 0.55
N ALA A 158 -2.29 -14.10 -0.13
CA ALA A 158 -3.62 -14.30 0.45
C ALA A 158 -3.89 -15.77 0.84
N LYS A 159 -2.95 -16.71 0.56
CA LYS A 159 -3.08 -18.10 0.96
C LYS A 159 -3.00 -18.20 2.48
N GLY A 160 -4.09 -18.65 3.10
CA GLY A 160 -4.20 -18.78 4.54
C GLY A 160 -4.84 -17.59 5.28
N ALA A 161 -4.97 -16.42 4.63
CA ALA A 161 -5.75 -15.34 5.21
C ALA A 161 -7.23 -15.68 5.17
N ARG A 162 -7.88 -15.72 6.33
CA ARG A 162 -9.32 -15.93 6.48
C ARG A 162 -10.08 -14.63 6.47
N TRP A 163 -9.44 -13.56 6.93
CA TRP A 163 -10.02 -12.23 7.09
C TRP A 163 -9.16 -11.17 6.40
N LEU A 164 -9.83 -10.16 5.89
CA LEU A 164 -9.25 -9.03 5.18
C LEU A 164 -9.87 -7.73 5.69
N MET A 165 -9.10 -6.67 5.77
CA MET A 165 -9.61 -5.29 5.81
C MET A 165 -9.16 -4.54 4.57
N ALA A 166 -9.99 -3.62 4.06
CA ALA A 166 -9.68 -2.78 2.92
C ALA A 166 -9.92 -1.30 3.23
N ALA A 167 -9.11 -0.41 2.64
CA ALA A 167 -9.33 1.03 2.79
C ALA A 167 -10.61 1.46 2.04
N GLU A 168 -10.83 0.91 0.86
CA GLU A 168 -11.96 1.27 0.02
C GLU A 168 -12.42 0.10 -0.86
N LEU A 169 -13.69 0.11 -1.21
CA LEU A 169 -14.27 -0.73 -2.25
C LEU A 169 -14.61 0.15 -3.45
N VAL A 170 -14.06 -0.16 -4.61
CA VAL A 170 -14.29 0.56 -5.86
C VAL A 170 -15.02 -0.33 -6.86
N ASP A 171 -16.02 0.24 -7.53
CA ASP A 171 -16.74 -0.44 -8.60
C ASP A 171 -16.19 0.02 -9.97
N THR A 172 -15.63 -0.94 -10.70
CA THR A 172 -15.12 -0.73 -12.07
C THR A 172 -15.77 -1.73 -13.03
N GLY A 173 -17.09 -1.96 -12.88
CA GLY A 173 -17.83 -3.05 -13.48
C GLY A 173 -17.79 -4.34 -12.66
N ARG A 174 -16.92 -4.40 -11.66
CA ARG A 174 -16.84 -5.43 -10.63
C ARG A 174 -16.29 -4.79 -9.36
N LEU A 175 -16.92 -5.10 -8.23
CA LEU A 175 -16.49 -4.56 -6.94
C LEU A 175 -15.10 -5.09 -6.56
N GLN A 176 -14.18 -4.19 -6.25
CA GLN A 176 -12.78 -4.50 -5.96
C GLN A 176 -12.31 -3.79 -4.70
N ALA A 177 -11.61 -4.52 -3.83
CA ALA A 177 -10.96 -3.95 -2.67
C ALA A 177 -9.59 -3.36 -3.04
N ARG A 178 -9.41 -2.08 -2.78
CA ARG A 178 -8.14 -1.38 -2.97
C ARG A 178 -7.49 -1.10 -1.62
N THR A 179 -6.16 -1.21 -1.57
CA THR A 179 -5.37 -1.05 -0.35
C THR A 179 -5.89 -1.94 0.78
N ALA A 180 -5.46 -3.18 0.76
CA ALA A 180 -5.97 -4.21 1.66
C ALA A 180 -4.87 -4.79 2.55
N ALA A 181 -5.27 -5.38 3.67
CA ALA A 181 -4.41 -6.19 4.51
C ALA A 181 -5.11 -7.44 4.99
N ALA A 182 -4.36 -8.54 5.07
CA ALA A 182 -4.78 -9.72 5.79
C ALA A 182 -4.76 -9.43 7.29
N ILE A 183 -5.83 -9.77 7.98
CA ILE A 183 -5.95 -9.60 9.43
C ILE A 183 -6.23 -10.94 10.10
N ARG A 184 -5.92 -11.01 11.37
CA ARG A 184 -6.26 -12.15 12.24
C ARG A 184 -7.28 -11.65 13.27
N PRO A 185 -8.35 -12.41 13.53
CA PRO A 185 -9.29 -12.09 14.59
C PRO A 185 -8.62 -12.13 15.97
#